data_fcf4dfa03d84619d5f9902939802ec31
#
_entry.id   fcf4dfa03d84619d5f9902939802ec31
#
_cell.length_a   1.000
_cell.length_b   1.000
_cell.length_c   1.000
_cell.angle_alpha   90.00
_cell.angle_beta   90.00
_cell.angle_gamma   90.00
#
_symmetry.space_group_name_H-M   'P 1'
#
loop_
_entity.id
_entity.type
_entity.pdbx_description
1 polymer ?
#
loop_
_entity_poly.entity_id
_entity_poly.type
_entity_poly.pdbx_seq_one_letter_code
_entity_poly.pdbx_strand_id
1 'polypeptide(L)'
;MDRLYLAGFYTLKFLIFILPSSLRNLLAKFLAFAFMKLKKKRFHVVMTNLNLAFGETKTKEEKLEIAKKCYYNFAKYLGINFILNQNTTKQKILKQVVFKNEHFLLDAMKSGRPIIVTTAHFGQWEIFGLAVAAHFGPSSVLGRKLDSSVMDKILRANRAQFDVELIDKDGGAKDILKALKARRIVGILVDQNTAPKDGIKVQFFGKDVLHTPAASVLAQKTNALIINAFIYQKGENLNEICFEEPIDISTFDKEEAVQKATQMQCSACEEMVRARPEEYFWFHQRFKRFYEKEYKC
;
A
#
# COMPACT_ATOMS: atom_id res chain seq x y z
N MET A 1 28.19 -8.29 -10.04
CA MET A 1 27.50 -8.09 -8.74
C MET A 1 26.07 -8.60 -8.79
N ASP A 2 25.27 -8.29 -9.79
CA ASP A 2 23.86 -8.69 -9.89
C ASP A 2 23.60 -10.20 -9.78
N ARG A 3 24.49 -11.04 -10.40
CA ARG A 3 24.37 -12.50 -10.33
C ARG A 3 24.55 -13.04 -8.90
N LEU A 4 25.44 -12.43 -8.11
CA LEU A 4 25.67 -12.81 -6.72
C LEU A 4 24.46 -12.45 -5.83
N TYR A 5 23.88 -11.25 -6.04
CA TYR A 5 22.66 -10.84 -5.34
C TYR A 5 21.47 -11.74 -5.69
N LEU A 6 21.31 -12.11 -6.97
CA LEU A 6 20.26 -13.05 -7.39
C LEU A 6 20.48 -14.44 -6.79
N ALA A 7 21.70 -14.96 -6.80
CA ALA A 7 22.01 -16.24 -6.16
C ALA A 7 21.67 -16.21 -4.66
N GLY A 8 22.10 -15.15 -3.96
CA GLY A 8 21.75 -14.95 -2.55
C GLY A 8 20.23 -14.89 -2.30
N PHE A 9 19.50 -14.16 -3.15
CA PHE A 9 18.03 -14.10 -3.06
C PHE A 9 17.38 -15.47 -3.26
N TYR A 10 17.78 -16.24 -4.26
CA TYR A 10 17.21 -17.57 -4.51
C TYR A 10 17.58 -18.58 -3.43
N THR A 11 18.79 -18.48 -2.87
CA THR A 11 19.21 -19.29 -1.70
C THR A 11 18.32 -18.97 -0.49
N LEU A 12 18.12 -17.67 -0.20
CA LEU A 12 17.24 -17.21 0.88
C LEU A 12 15.79 -17.67 0.65
N LYS A 13 15.30 -17.57 -0.59
CA LYS A 13 13.98 -18.07 -0.99
C LYS A 13 13.83 -19.55 -0.68
N PHE A 14 14.80 -20.36 -1.07
CA PHE A 14 14.79 -21.81 -0.80
C PHE A 14 14.76 -22.09 0.70
N LEU A 15 15.64 -21.42 1.48
CA LEU A 15 15.66 -21.57 2.93
C LEU A 15 14.33 -21.19 3.58
N ILE A 16 13.74 -20.04 3.22
CA ILE A 16 12.43 -19.63 3.74
C ILE A 16 11.33 -20.60 3.37
N PHE A 17 11.39 -21.19 2.17
CA PHE A 17 10.38 -22.13 1.70
C PHE A 17 10.36 -23.43 2.50
N ILE A 18 11.51 -23.96 2.87
CA ILE A 18 11.63 -25.23 3.64
C ILE A 18 11.38 -25.03 5.15
N LEU A 19 11.49 -23.82 5.66
CA LEU A 19 11.25 -23.54 7.09
C LEU A 19 9.76 -23.71 7.45
N PRO A 20 9.43 -24.36 8.57
CA PRO A 20 8.07 -24.37 9.10
C PRO A 20 7.60 -22.97 9.51
N SER A 21 6.29 -22.73 9.55
CA SER A 21 5.68 -21.42 9.84
C SER A 21 6.16 -20.82 11.16
N SER A 22 6.32 -21.65 12.18
CA SER A 22 6.82 -21.22 13.51
C SER A 22 8.23 -20.61 13.43
N LEU A 23 9.14 -21.25 12.71
CA LEU A 23 10.50 -20.75 12.51
C LEU A 23 10.54 -19.51 11.60
N ARG A 24 9.67 -19.43 10.59
CA ARG A 24 9.50 -18.22 9.79
C ARG A 24 9.02 -17.03 10.63
N ASN A 25 8.06 -17.24 11.53
CA ASN A 25 7.60 -16.22 12.45
C ASN A 25 8.69 -15.79 13.44
N LEU A 26 9.49 -16.73 13.93
CA LEU A 26 10.66 -16.42 14.79
C LEU A 26 11.71 -15.59 14.04
N LEU A 27 12.00 -15.97 12.79
CA LEU A 27 12.89 -15.22 11.91
C LEU A 27 12.37 -13.79 11.67
N ALA A 28 11.06 -13.63 11.42
CA ALA A 28 10.46 -12.30 11.28
C ALA A 28 10.62 -11.45 12.55
N LYS A 29 10.43 -12.03 13.73
CA LYS A 29 10.64 -11.34 15.03
C LYS A 29 12.09 -10.90 15.19
N PHE A 30 13.04 -11.80 14.88
CA PHE A 30 14.47 -11.49 14.95
C PHE A 30 14.85 -10.36 13.99
N LEU A 31 14.42 -10.44 12.73
CA LEU A 31 14.70 -9.41 11.72
C LEU A 31 14.07 -8.06 12.12
N ALA A 32 12.85 -8.06 12.63
CA ALA A 32 12.18 -6.86 13.13
C ALA A 32 12.97 -6.20 14.28
N PHE A 33 13.38 -7.01 15.28
CA PHE A 33 14.21 -6.53 16.38
C PHE A 33 15.54 -5.96 15.92
N ALA A 34 16.27 -6.70 15.07
CA ALA A 34 17.55 -6.26 14.52
C ALA A 34 17.39 -4.95 13.73
N PHE A 35 16.38 -4.86 12.84
CA PHE A 35 16.14 -3.65 12.06
C PHE A 35 15.80 -2.45 12.95
N MET A 36 14.94 -2.64 13.94
CA MET A 36 14.58 -1.58 14.89
C MET A 36 15.79 -1.07 15.69
N LYS A 37 16.71 -1.95 16.12
CA LYS A 37 17.91 -1.58 16.88
C LYS A 37 19.00 -0.96 16.02
N LEU A 38 19.25 -1.51 14.84
CA LEU A 38 20.35 -1.08 13.96
C LEU A 38 20.02 0.21 13.18
N LYS A 39 18.74 0.43 12.83
CA LYS A 39 18.31 1.59 12.02
C LYS A 39 17.64 2.67 12.87
N LYS A 40 18.37 3.22 13.83
CA LYS A 40 17.86 4.23 14.79
C LYS A 40 17.12 5.41 14.11
N LYS A 41 17.62 5.92 12.97
CA LYS A 41 16.95 6.97 12.20
C LYS A 41 15.57 6.55 11.71
N ARG A 42 15.38 5.29 11.29
CA ARG A 42 14.07 4.77 10.88
C ARG A 42 13.13 4.61 12.07
N PHE A 43 13.66 4.16 13.20
CA PHE A 43 12.88 4.08 14.43
C PHE A 43 12.40 5.48 14.88
N HIS A 44 13.26 6.50 14.81
CA HIS A 44 12.88 7.88 15.07
C HIS A 44 11.73 8.33 14.16
N VAL A 45 11.80 8.07 12.84
CA VAL A 45 10.71 8.38 11.91
C VAL A 45 9.39 7.71 12.31
N VAL A 46 9.42 6.43 12.66
CA VAL A 46 8.21 5.71 13.09
C VAL A 46 7.62 6.35 14.34
N MET A 47 8.43 6.63 15.35
CA MET A 47 7.96 7.24 16.60
C MET A 47 7.46 8.67 16.40
N THR A 48 8.12 9.45 15.55
CA THR A 48 7.66 10.82 15.18
C THR A 48 6.30 10.77 14.50
N ASN A 49 6.11 9.87 13.54
CA ASN A 49 4.80 9.71 12.88
C ASN A 49 3.70 9.31 13.89
N LEU A 50 3.98 8.37 14.79
CA LEU A 50 3.04 7.93 15.82
C LEU A 50 2.72 9.06 16.82
N ASN A 51 3.71 9.87 17.18
CA ASN A 51 3.48 11.03 18.05
C ASN A 51 2.64 12.11 17.35
N LEU A 52 2.90 12.39 16.08
CA LEU A 52 2.11 13.34 15.30
C LEU A 52 0.67 12.85 15.07
N ALA A 53 0.49 11.56 14.79
CA ALA A 53 -0.83 10.98 14.53
C ALA A 53 -1.68 10.85 15.80
N PHE A 54 -1.13 10.30 16.86
CA PHE A 54 -1.91 9.94 18.05
C PHE A 54 -1.78 10.95 19.20
N GLY A 55 -0.76 11.83 19.20
CA GLY A 55 -0.60 12.83 20.24
C GLY A 55 -0.69 12.22 21.66
N GLU A 56 -1.58 12.76 22.47
CA GLU A 56 -1.86 12.27 23.82
C GLU A 56 -2.95 11.18 23.88
N THR A 57 -3.60 10.86 22.75
CA THR A 57 -4.63 9.82 22.70
C THR A 57 -4.09 8.41 22.90
N LYS A 58 -2.77 8.24 22.78
CA LYS A 58 -2.04 7.00 23.09
C LYS A 58 -0.80 7.30 23.93
N THR A 59 -0.54 6.45 24.92
CA THR A 59 0.65 6.56 25.76
C THR A 59 1.93 6.27 24.95
N LYS A 60 3.08 6.58 25.51
CA LYS A 60 4.38 6.26 24.91
C LYS A 60 4.57 4.75 24.75
N GLU A 61 4.10 3.97 25.73
CA GLU A 61 4.16 2.52 25.76
C GLU A 61 3.29 1.92 24.64
N GLU A 62 2.05 2.39 24.47
CA GLU A 62 1.16 1.95 23.38
C GLU A 62 1.76 2.24 22.00
N LYS A 63 2.32 3.44 21.80
CA LYS A 63 3.01 3.80 20.55
C LYS A 63 4.22 2.90 20.30
N LEU A 64 4.98 2.56 21.34
CA LEU A 64 6.11 1.64 21.23
C LEU A 64 5.65 0.23 20.83
N GLU A 65 4.55 -0.26 21.38
CA GLU A 65 3.98 -1.56 20.99
C GLU A 65 3.47 -1.54 19.54
N ILE A 66 2.83 -0.46 19.08
CA ILE A 66 2.47 -0.27 17.69
C ILE A 66 3.72 -0.32 16.80
N ALA A 67 4.78 0.41 17.19
CA ALA A 67 6.04 0.40 16.46
C ALA A 67 6.64 -1.01 16.36
N LYS A 68 6.73 -1.77 17.45
CA LYS A 68 7.25 -3.15 17.44
C LYS A 68 6.44 -4.05 16.50
N LYS A 69 5.12 -3.98 16.54
CA LYS A 69 4.24 -4.74 15.66
C LYS A 69 4.40 -4.31 14.20
N CYS A 70 4.52 -3.00 13.93
CA CYS A 70 4.79 -2.48 12.59
C CYS A 70 6.11 -3.03 12.01
N TYR A 71 7.18 -3.07 12.80
CA TYR A 71 8.45 -3.69 12.40
C TYR A 71 8.31 -5.19 12.12
N TYR A 72 7.55 -5.91 12.97
CA TYR A 72 7.27 -7.33 12.75
C TYR A 72 6.48 -7.55 11.45
N ASN A 73 5.42 -6.78 11.24
CA ASN A 73 4.60 -6.84 10.03
C ASN A 73 5.43 -6.53 8.77
N PHE A 74 6.31 -5.52 8.82
CA PHE A 74 7.24 -5.22 7.74
C PHE A 74 8.13 -6.42 7.40
N ALA A 75 8.78 -7.03 8.40
CA ALA A 75 9.65 -8.19 8.19
C ALA A 75 8.86 -9.41 7.68
N LYS A 76 7.65 -9.66 8.21
CA LYS A 76 6.80 -10.77 7.80
C LYS A 76 6.23 -10.57 6.40
N TYR A 77 5.64 -9.40 6.11
CA TYR A 77 4.90 -9.16 4.88
C TYR A 77 5.79 -8.89 3.67
N LEU A 78 6.73 -7.94 3.81
CA LEU A 78 7.62 -7.55 2.71
C LEU A 78 8.92 -8.37 2.66
N GLY A 79 9.26 -9.07 3.75
CA GLY A 79 10.34 -10.05 3.75
C GLY A 79 9.82 -11.43 3.38
N ILE A 80 9.28 -12.14 4.35
CA ILE A 80 8.98 -13.57 4.24
C ILE A 80 7.84 -13.85 3.27
N ASN A 81 6.68 -13.20 3.43
CA ASN A 81 5.49 -13.50 2.62
C ASN A 81 5.66 -13.05 1.17
N PHE A 82 6.36 -11.93 0.93
CA PHE A 82 6.75 -11.51 -0.41
C PHE A 82 7.58 -12.59 -1.13
N ILE A 83 8.57 -13.17 -0.44
CA ILE A 83 9.40 -14.25 -0.98
C ILE A 83 8.57 -15.51 -1.25
N LEU A 84 7.66 -15.89 -0.35
CA LEU A 84 6.82 -17.08 -0.51
C LEU A 84 5.80 -16.94 -1.66
N ASN A 85 5.39 -15.73 -2.00
CA ASN A 85 4.46 -15.45 -3.08
C ASN A 85 5.14 -15.22 -4.45
N GLN A 86 6.46 -15.39 -4.54
CA GLN A 86 7.17 -15.39 -5.82
C GLN A 86 6.80 -16.64 -6.66
N ASN A 87 6.31 -16.44 -7.88
CA ASN A 87 5.86 -17.53 -8.77
C ASN A 87 4.76 -18.40 -8.13
N THR A 88 3.78 -17.74 -7.52
CA THR A 88 2.62 -18.39 -6.89
C THR A 88 1.52 -18.69 -7.92
N THR A 89 0.41 -19.27 -7.49
CA THR A 89 -0.77 -19.51 -8.32
C THR A 89 -1.94 -18.67 -7.85
N LYS A 90 -2.91 -18.38 -8.75
CA LYS A 90 -4.16 -17.69 -8.38
C LYS A 90 -4.85 -18.36 -7.19
N GLN A 91 -4.96 -19.69 -7.20
CA GLN A 91 -5.57 -20.46 -6.12
C GLN A 91 -4.86 -20.27 -4.77
N LYS A 92 -3.51 -20.24 -4.76
CA LYS A 92 -2.73 -20.02 -3.53
C LYS A 92 -2.91 -18.61 -2.99
N ILE A 93 -2.99 -17.61 -3.87
CA ILE A 93 -3.27 -16.23 -3.44
C ILE A 93 -4.70 -16.11 -2.89
N LEU A 94 -5.70 -16.62 -3.60
CA LEU A 94 -7.10 -16.54 -3.18
C LEU A 94 -7.39 -17.28 -1.87
N LYS A 95 -6.62 -18.33 -1.55
CA LYS A 95 -6.70 -18.98 -0.22
C LYS A 95 -6.17 -18.13 0.93
N GLN A 96 -5.41 -17.07 0.65
CA GLN A 96 -4.84 -16.18 1.65
C GLN A 96 -5.71 -14.93 1.90
N VAL A 97 -6.81 -14.76 1.15
CA VAL A 97 -7.65 -13.56 1.23
C VAL A 97 -9.12 -13.91 1.26
N VAL A 98 -9.89 -13.06 1.94
CA VAL A 98 -11.34 -12.96 1.81
C VAL A 98 -11.70 -11.54 1.42
N PHE A 99 -12.78 -11.38 0.67
CA PHE A 99 -13.23 -10.08 0.20
C PHE A 99 -14.45 -9.63 1.01
N LYS A 100 -14.38 -8.40 1.54
CA LYS A 100 -15.47 -7.73 2.23
C LYS A 100 -16.00 -6.62 1.34
N ASN A 101 -17.31 -6.53 1.21
CA ASN A 101 -18.01 -5.52 0.39
C ASN A 101 -17.57 -5.55 -1.10
N GLU A 102 -17.21 -6.72 -1.63
CA GLU A 102 -16.77 -6.86 -3.03
C GLU A 102 -17.84 -6.42 -4.05
N HIS A 103 -19.11 -6.38 -3.63
CA HIS A 103 -20.20 -5.89 -4.46
C HIS A 103 -19.97 -4.46 -4.97
N PHE A 104 -19.33 -3.58 -4.20
CA PHE A 104 -18.98 -2.24 -4.67
C PHE A 104 -18.11 -2.25 -5.91
N LEU A 105 -17.10 -3.12 -5.94
CA LEU A 105 -16.24 -3.25 -7.12
C LEU A 105 -16.98 -3.95 -8.27
N LEU A 106 -17.74 -5.00 -7.98
CA LEU A 106 -18.52 -5.74 -8.99
C LEU A 106 -19.58 -4.85 -9.66
N ASP A 107 -20.28 -4.01 -8.89
CA ASP A 107 -21.29 -3.11 -9.43
C ASP A 107 -20.65 -1.95 -10.22
N ALA A 108 -19.49 -1.45 -9.76
CA ALA A 108 -18.68 -0.52 -10.55
C ALA A 108 -18.25 -1.13 -11.90
N MET A 109 -17.84 -2.40 -11.92
CA MET A 109 -17.49 -3.11 -13.17
C MET A 109 -18.70 -3.24 -14.11
N LYS A 110 -19.89 -3.57 -13.57
CA LYS A 110 -21.15 -3.65 -14.35
C LYS A 110 -21.57 -2.29 -14.92
N SER A 111 -21.27 -1.18 -14.25
CA SER A 111 -21.62 0.17 -14.72
C SER A 111 -20.94 0.53 -16.04
N GLY A 112 -19.89 -0.21 -16.42
CA GLY A 112 -19.08 0.08 -17.59
C GLY A 112 -18.23 1.35 -17.47
N ARG A 113 -18.16 2.01 -16.31
CA ARG A 113 -17.25 3.14 -16.07
C ARG A 113 -15.82 2.65 -15.80
N PRO A 114 -14.79 3.44 -16.12
CA PRO A 114 -13.43 3.15 -15.69
C PRO A 114 -13.34 3.10 -14.16
N ILE A 115 -12.41 2.29 -13.62
CA ILE A 115 -12.28 2.09 -12.17
C ILE A 115 -10.85 2.38 -11.73
N ILE A 116 -10.75 3.20 -10.69
CA ILE A 116 -9.50 3.48 -9.97
C ILE A 116 -9.66 2.95 -8.54
N VAL A 117 -8.84 1.98 -8.17
CA VAL A 117 -8.78 1.50 -6.79
C VAL A 117 -7.65 2.22 -6.08
N THR A 118 -7.97 2.98 -5.05
CA THR A 118 -6.98 3.62 -4.19
C THR A 118 -6.74 2.80 -2.93
N THR A 119 -5.47 2.70 -2.54
CA THR A 119 -5.06 1.98 -1.34
C THR A 119 -3.87 2.68 -0.68
N ALA A 120 -3.41 2.14 0.43
CA ALA A 120 -2.25 2.61 1.16
C ALA A 120 -1.18 1.52 1.28
N HIS A 121 0.03 1.91 1.70
CA HIS A 121 1.04 0.97 2.19
C HIS A 121 0.56 0.41 3.56
N PHE A 122 -0.42 -0.46 3.50
CA PHE A 122 -1.16 -0.99 4.64
C PHE A 122 -1.29 -2.51 4.52
N GLY A 123 -1.07 -3.24 5.62
CA GLY A 123 -1.11 -4.70 5.62
C GLY A 123 -0.18 -5.33 4.58
N GLN A 124 -0.66 -6.35 3.91
CA GLN A 124 0.08 -7.06 2.86
C GLN A 124 -0.22 -6.52 1.46
N TRP A 125 0.03 -5.22 1.21
CA TRP A 125 -0.32 -4.58 -0.07
C TRP A 125 0.31 -5.25 -1.31
N GLU A 126 1.39 -6.02 -1.20
CA GLU A 126 1.94 -6.78 -2.32
C GLU A 126 1.05 -7.97 -2.72
N ILE A 127 0.29 -8.53 -1.78
CA ILE A 127 -0.72 -9.56 -2.06
C ILE A 127 -2.00 -8.93 -2.61
N PHE A 128 -2.33 -7.72 -2.18
CA PHE A 128 -3.55 -7.02 -2.58
C PHE A 128 -3.70 -6.95 -4.11
N GLY A 129 -2.70 -6.44 -4.82
CA GLY A 129 -2.73 -6.33 -6.28
C GLY A 129 -2.86 -7.69 -6.98
N LEU A 130 -2.17 -8.71 -6.45
CA LEU A 130 -2.26 -10.09 -6.98
C LEU A 130 -3.65 -10.70 -6.74
N ALA A 131 -4.24 -10.46 -5.58
CA ALA A 131 -5.56 -10.98 -5.23
C ALA A 131 -6.66 -10.32 -6.09
N VAL A 132 -6.58 -9.00 -6.28
CA VAL A 132 -7.51 -8.26 -7.15
C VAL A 132 -7.42 -8.79 -8.58
N ALA A 133 -6.22 -8.96 -9.14
CA ALA A 133 -6.06 -9.48 -10.49
C ALA A 133 -6.48 -10.96 -10.61
N ALA A 134 -6.26 -11.77 -9.57
CA ALA A 134 -6.64 -13.17 -9.59
C ALA A 134 -8.16 -13.38 -9.56
N HIS A 135 -8.90 -12.49 -8.87
CA HIS A 135 -10.35 -12.63 -8.63
C HIS A 135 -11.19 -11.80 -9.61
N PHE A 136 -10.84 -10.53 -9.83
CA PHE A 136 -11.65 -9.61 -10.61
C PHE A 136 -11.14 -9.41 -12.05
N GLY A 137 -9.92 -9.82 -12.37
CA GLY A 137 -9.38 -9.74 -13.72
C GLY A 137 -8.25 -8.72 -13.91
N PRO A 138 -7.96 -8.34 -15.17
CA PRO A 138 -6.81 -7.54 -15.51
C PRO A 138 -6.71 -6.23 -14.73
N SER A 139 -5.54 -5.96 -14.16
CA SER A 139 -5.29 -4.74 -13.41
C SER A 139 -3.98 -4.07 -13.83
N SER A 140 -3.87 -2.77 -13.56
CA SER A 140 -2.65 -1.99 -13.77
C SER A 140 -2.32 -1.26 -12.49
N VAL A 141 -1.07 -1.32 -12.03
CA VAL A 141 -0.65 -0.67 -10.79
C VAL A 141 0.48 0.32 -11.04
N LEU A 142 0.37 1.49 -10.41
CA LEU A 142 1.42 2.49 -10.47
C LEU A 142 2.52 2.16 -9.49
N GLY A 143 3.76 2.25 -9.95
CA GLY A 143 4.92 2.07 -9.09
C GLY A 143 6.11 2.91 -9.53
N ARG A 144 6.96 3.28 -8.58
CA ARG A 144 8.26 3.87 -8.88
C ARG A 144 9.28 2.74 -9.08
N LYS A 145 10.18 2.91 -10.04
CA LYS A 145 11.35 2.04 -10.17
C LYS A 145 12.21 2.11 -8.90
N LEU A 146 12.66 0.96 -8.42
CA LEU A 146 13.54 0.91 -7.26
C LEU A 146 14.98 1.30 -7.64
N ASP A 147 15.72 1.84 -6.68
CA ASP A 147 17.10 2.26 -6.88
C ASP A 147 18.03 1.05 -7.16
N SER A 148 17.73 -0.12 -6.60
CA SER A 148 18.41 -1.37 -6.91
C SER A 148 17.77 -2.06 -8.12
N SER A 149 18.53 -2.19 -9.21
CA SER A 149 18.08 -2.86 -10.44
C SER A 149 17.66 -4.33 -10.22
N VAL A 150 18.34 -5.03 -9.31
CA VAL A 150 18.04 -6.42 -8.96
C VAL A 150 16.72 -6.51 -8.19
N MET A 151 16.55 -5.66 -7.17
CA MET A 151 15.29 -5.63 -6.40
C MET A 151 14.12 -5.17 -7.23
N ASP A 152 14.33 -4.22 -8.15
CA ASP A 152 13.31 -3.77 -9.08
C ASP A 152 12.82 -4.91 -9.99
N LYS A 153 13.75 -5.69 -10.56
CA LYS A 153 13.42 -6.87 -11.36
C LYS A 153 12.61 -7.91 -10.57
N ILE A 154 13.01 -8.19 -9.32
CA ILE A 154 12.32 -9.15 -8.46
C ILE A 154 10.90 -8.65 -8.13
N LEU A 155 10.78 -7.37 -7.77
CA LEU A 155 9.48 -6.75 -7.44
C LEU A 155 8.55 -6.73 -8.66
N ARG A 156 9.05 -6.31 -9.82
CA ARG A 156 8.30 -6.30 -11.08
C ARG A 156 7.85 -7.70 -11.49
N ALA A 157 8.74 -8.70 -11.40
CA ALA A 157 8.39 -10.08 -11.68
C ALA A 157 7.30 -10.61 -10.73
N ASN A 158 7.34 -10.22 -9.44
CA ASN A 158 6.28 -10.59 -8.50
C ASN A 158 4.95 -9.94 -8.86
N ARG A 159 4.94 -8.65 -9.15
CA ARG A 159 3.71 -7.90 -9.47
C ARG A 159 3.12 -8.27 -10.82
N ALA A 160 3.95 -8.65 -11.81
CA ALA A 160 3.50 -9.02 -13.16
C ALA A 160 2.76 -10.37 -13.25
N GLN A 161 2.52 -11.04 -12.12
CA GLN A 161 1.71 -12.25 -12.09
C GLN A 161 0.23 -11.92 -12.35
N PHE A 162 -0.51 -12.84 -12.94
CA PHE A 162 -1.97 -12.81 -13.12
C PHE A 162 -2.52 -11.63 -13.94
N ASP A 163 -1.77 -11.15 -14.94
CA ASP A 163 -2.14 -10.01 -15.78
C ASP A 163 -2.20 -8.68 -14.99
N VAL A 164 -1.20 -8.46 -14.13
CA VAL A 164 -0.96 -7.14 -13.51
C VAL A 164 0.07 -6.39 -14.35
N GLU A 165 -0.37 -5.32 -15.00
CA GLU A 165 0.50 -4.39 -15.72
C GLU A 165 1.15 -3.40 -14.74
N LEU A 166 2.46 -3.17 -14.89
CA LEU A 166 3.17 -2.19 -14.07
C LEU A 166 3.39 -0.92 -14.88
N ILE A 167 2.79 0.17 -14.43
CA ILE A 167 2.95 1.49 -15.02
C ILE A 167 3.94 2.28 -14.19
N ASP A 168 4.99 2.80 -14.82
CA ASP A 168 5.95 3.66 -14.13
C ASP A 168 5.29 5.00 -13.78
N LYS A 169 5.50 5.46 -12.54
CA LYS A 169 4.95 6.73 -12.06
C LYS A 169 5.44 7.92 -12.89
N ASP A 170 6.73 7.88 -13.28
CA ASP A 170 7.35 8.93 -14.07
C ASP A 170 7.03 8.71 -15.56
N GLY A 171 6.25 9.63 -16.14
CA GLY A 171 5.83 9.57 -17.54
C GLY A 171 4.63 8.66 -17.85
N GLY A 172 4.10 7.92 -16.88
CA GLY A 172 3.04 6.92 -17.07
C GLY A 172 1.62 7.45 -17.29
N ALA A 173 1.40 8.77 -17.36
CA ALA A 173 0.05 9.33 -17.47
C ALA A 173 -0.72 8.82 -18.72
N LYS A 174 -0.05 8.65 -19.85
CA LYS A 174 -0.65 8.11 -21.07
C LYS A 174 -1.02 6.62 -20.91
N ASP A 175 -0.15 5.85 -20.25
CA ASP A 175 -0.38 4.42 -20.02
C ASP A 175 -1.53 4.18 -19.04
N ILE A 176 -1.67 5.04 -18.02
CA ILE A 176 -2.82 5.01 -17.11
C ILE A 176 -4.13 5.24 -17.90
N LEU A 177 -4.17 6.26 -18.75
CA LEU A 177 -5.35 6.54 -19.59
C LEU A 177 -5.67 5.38 -20.55
N LYS A 178 -4.63 4.74 -21.11
CA LYS A 178 -4.79 3.54 -21.93
C LYS A 178 -5.35 2.37 -21.13
N ALA A 179 -4.83 2.13 -19.93
CA ALA A 179 -5.32 1.09 -19.04
C ALA A 179 -6.79 1.29 -18.67
N LEU A 180 -7.19 2.52 -18.29
CA LEU A 180 -8.58 2.86 -17.99
C LEU A 180 -9.50 2.66 -19.20
N LYS A 181 -9.07 3.05 -20.40
CA LYS A 181 -9.83 2.80 -21.66
C LYS A 181 -9.96 1.30 -21.97
N ALA A 182 -8.93 0.51 -21.64
CA ALA A 182 -8.95 -0.94 -21.80
C ALA A 182 -9.72 -1.67 -20.67
N ARG A 183 -10.41 -0.93 -19.81
CA ARG A 183 -11.20 -1.48 -18.68
C ARG A 183 -10.39 -2.29 -17.68
N ARG A 184 -9.09 -2.02 -17.56
CA ARG A 184 -8.26 -2.56 -16.50
C ARG A 184 -8.56 -1.83 -15.19
N ILE A 185 -8.53 -2.54 -14.07
CA ILE A 185 -8.64 -1.93 -12.73
C ILE A 185 -7.31 -1.23 -12.43
N VAL A 186 -7.32 0.10 -12.30
CA VAL A 186 -6.10 0.87 -12.05
C VAL A 186 -5.90 1.06 -10.56
N GLY A 187 -4.84 0.45 -10.00
CA GLY A 187 -4.47 0.55 -8.59
C GLY A 187 -3.46 1.67 -8.31
N ILE A 188 -3.72 2.51 -7.32
CA ILE A 188 -2.85 3.62 -6.93
C ILE A 188 -2.68 3.64 -5.41
N LEU A 189 -1.42 3.58 -4.92
CA LEU A 189 -1.10 3.86 -3.53
C LEU A 189 -0.99 5.37 -3.34
N VAL A 190 -1.81 5.92 -2.45
CA VAL A 190 -1.99 7.38 -2.33
C VAL A 190 -1.46 7.97 -1.02
N ASP A 191 -1.03 7.15 -0.07
CA ASP A 191 -0.78 7.52 1.33
C ASP A 191 0.56 8.19 1.62
N GLN A 192 1.51 8.20 0.67
CA GLN A 192 2.82 8.77 0.92
C GLN A 192 2.84 10.30 0.75
N ASN A 193 3.76 10.94 1.49
CA ASN A 193 4.03 12.36 1.33
C ASN A 193 4.56 12.65 -0.08
N THR A 194 4.03 13.68 -0.73
CA THR A 194 4.40 14.05 -2.10
C THR A 194 5.10 15.42 -2.16
N ALA A 195 5.67 15.76 -3.31
CA ALA A 195 6.28 17.07 -3.50
C ALA A 195 5.21 18.18 -3.56
N PRO A 196 5.52 19.42 -3.15
CA PRO A 196 4.54 20.51 -3.16
C PRO A 196 3.86 20.75 -4.52
N LYS A 197 4.59 20.56 -5.62
CA LYS A 197 4.08 20.72 -6.98
C LYS A 197 3.12 19.58 -7.42
N ASP A 198 3.17 18.44 -6.74
CA ASP A 198 2.45 17.22 -7.12
C ASP A 198 1.38 16.82 -6.10
N GLY A 199 1.16 17.64 -5.08
CA GLY A 199 0.25 17.34 -3.98
C GLY A 199 -0.69 18.49 -3.65
N ILE A 200 -1.81 18.15 -3.06
CA ILE A 200 -2.74 19.11 -2.46
C ILE A 200 -2.77 18.91 -0.94
N LYS A 201 -3.12 19.97 -0.25
CA LYS A 201 -3.22 19.96 1.21
C LYS A 201 -4.53 19.29 1.63
N VAL A 202 -4.42 18.31 2.52
CA VAL A 202 -5.55 17.61 3.15
C VAL A 202 -5.26 17.40 4.63
N GLN A 203 -6.29 16.99 5.39
CA GLN A 203 -6.17 16.65 6.80
C GLN A 203 -5.93 15.16 6.98
N PHE A 204 -4.97 14.80 7.85
CA PHE A 204 -4.67 13.44 8.26
C PHE A 204 -4.32 13.45 9.76
N PHE A 205 -5.12 12.80 10.58
CA PHE A 205 -5.07 12.90 12.05
C PHE A 205 -5.17 14.34 12.59
N GLY A 206 -6.03 15.16 11.97
CA GLY A 206 -6.18 16.58 12.32
C GLY A 206 -4.96 17.44 12.01
N LYS A 207 -4.05 16.98 11.15
CA LYS A 207 -2.83 17.68 10.75
C LYS A 207 -2.77 17.86 9.24
N ASP A 208 -2.24 19.00 8.83
CA ASP A 208 -1.99 19.27 7.42
C ASP A 208 -0.95 18.31 6.85
N VAL A 209 -1.27 17.68 5.72
CA VAL A 209 -0.33 16.87 4.95
C VAL A 209 -0.51 17.14 3.46
N LEU A 210 0.54 16.90 2.66
CA LEU A 210 0.37 16.81 1.21
C LEU A 210 -0.02 15.39 0.82
N HIS A 211 -1.04 15.30 -0.04
CA HIS A 211 -1.56 14.06 -0.58
C HIS A 211 -1.63 14.16 -2.10
N THR A 212 -1.37 13.05 -2.79
CA THR A 212 -1.44 13.05 -4.25
C THR A 212 -2.89 13.13 -4.73
N PRO A 213 -3.27 14.09 -5.58
CA PRO A 213 -4.60 14.16 -6.18
C PRO A 213 -4.74 13.26 -7.42
N ALA A 214 -3.75 12.43 -7.74
CA ALA A 214 -3.67 11.72 -9.01
C ALA A 214 -4.94 10.91 -9.34
N ALA A 215 -5.49 10.17 -8.38
CA ALA A 215 -6.71 9.40 -8.58
C ALA A 215 -7.91 10.31 -8.85
N SER A 216 -8.06 11.40 -8.09
CA SER A 216 -9.15 12.36 -8.24
C SER A 216 -9.08 13.09 -9.58
N VAL A 217 -7.90 13.54 -9.99
CA VAL A 217 -7.70 14.21 -11.30
C VAL A 217 -7.99 13.25 -12.46
N LEU A 218 -7.54 11.99 -12.36
CA LEU A 218 -7.83 10.97 -13.36
C LEU A 218 -9.32 10.67 -13.43
N ALA A 219 -9.98 10.51 -12.28
CA ALA A 219 -11.42 10.26 -12.21
C ALA A 219 -12.22 11.41 -12.84
N GLN A 220 -11.88 12.66 -12.55
CA GLN A 220 -12.53 13.82 -13.14
C GLN A 220 -12.37 13.86 -14.68
N LYS A 221 -11.19 13.47 -15.19
CA LYS A 221 -10.90 13.46 -16.64
C LYS A 221 -11.54 12.30 -17.41
N THR A 222 -11.74 11.16 -16.75
CA THR A 222 -12.15 9.91 -17.41
C THR A 222 -13.52 9.44 -16.99
N ASN A 223 -14.21 10.16 -16.11
CA ASN A 223 -15.46 9.74 -15.48
C ASN A 223 -15.31 8.38 -14.77
N ALA A 224 -14.14 8.11 -14.20
CA ALA A 224 -13.90 6.89 -13.44
C ALA A 224 -14.55 6.94 -12.05
N LEU A 225 -14.93 5.78 -11.54
CA LEU A 225 -15.25 5.61 -10.13
C LEU A 225 -13.96 5.37 -9.33
N ILE A 226 -13.84 5.99 -8.16
CA ILE A 226 -12.75 5.74 -7.23
C ILE A 226 -13.29 4.84 -6.12
N ILE A 227 -12.59 3.73 -5.85
CA ILE A 227 -12.94 2.82 -4.76
C ILE A 227 -11.74 2.73 -3.83
N ASN A 228 -11.91 3.16 -2.58
CA ASN A 228 -10.89 2.89 -1.57
C ASN A 228 -10.95 1.42 -1.18
N ALA A 229 -9.78 0.79 -1.08
CA ALA A 229 -9.72 -0.59 -0.63
C ALA A 229 -8.43 -0.86 0.16
N PHE A 230 -8.55 -1.61 1.24
CA PHE A 230 -7.44 -1.88 2.14
C PHE A 230 -7.36 -3.37 2.43
N ILE A 231 -6.13 -3.87 2.59
CA ILE A 231 -5.86 -5.24 3.00
C ILE A 231 -5.29 -5.25 4.42
N TYR A 232 -5.81 -6.11 5.27
CA TYR A 232 -5.32 -6.29 6.64
C TYR A 232 -5.40 -7.73 7.10
N GLN A 233 -4.62 -8.07 8.12
CA GLN A 233 -4.60 -9.41 8.67
C GLN A 233 -5.91 -9.70 9.44
N LYS A 234 -6.60 -10.79 9.09
CA LYS A 234 -7.80 -11.29 9.76
C LYS A 234 -7.51 -12.49 10.66
N GLY A 235 -6.50 -13.27 10.32
CA GLY A 235 -6.05 -14.45 11.05
C GLY A 235 -4.60 -14.75 10.74
N GLU A 236 -4.04 -15.84 11.24
CA GLU A 236 -2.61 -16.13 11.14
C GLU A 236 -2.08 -16.09 9.69
N ASN A 237 -2.84 -16.66 8.75
CA ASN A 237 -2.47 -16.73 7.33
C ASN A 237 -3.61 -16.25 6.41
N LEU A 238 -4.55 -15.50 6.95
CA LEU A 238 -5.72 -14.99 6.25
C LEU A 238 -5.76 -13.48 6.34
N ASN A 239 -5.94 -12.83 5.20
CA ASN A 239 -6.15 -11.40 5.10
C ASN A 239 -7.59 -11.11 4.67
N GLU A 240 -8.06 -9.92 4.99
CA GLU A 240 -9.31 -9.38 4.47
C GLU A 240 -9.01 -8.17 3.59
N ILE A 241 -9.54 -8.17 2.38
CA ILE A 241 -9.57 -7.01 1.49
C ILE A 241 -10.96 -6.40 1.63
N CYS A 242 -11.03 -5.19 2.18
CA CYS A 242 -12.26 -4.44 2.36
C CYS A 242 -12.35 -3.35 1.32
N PHE A 243 -13.43 -3.34 0.53
CA PHE A 243 -13.77 -2.27 -0.40
C PHE A 243 -14.74 -1.32 0.28
N GLU A 244 -14.58 -0.02 0.02
CA GLU A 244 -15.49 1.03 0.46
C GLU A 244 -16.43 1.45 -0.68
N GLU A 245 -17.47 2.18 -0.33
CA GLU A 245 -18.40 2.74 -1.29
C GLU A 245 -17.70 3.61 -2.34
N PRO A 246 -18.06 3.48 -3.62
CA PRO A 246 -17.42 4.25 -4.68
C PRO A 246 -17.60 5.76 -4.50
N ILE A 247 -16.52 6.50 -4.66
CA ILE A 247 -16.55 7.96 -4.77
C ILE A 247 -16.84 8.29 -6.24
N ASP A 248 -18.00 8.86 -6.50
CA ASP A 248 -18.36 9.41 -7.80
C ASP A 248 -18.05 10.92 -7.81
N ILE A 249 -16.94 11.27 -8.42
CA ILE A 249 -16.49 12.67 -8.45
C ILE A 249 -17.42 13.58 -9.25
N SER A 250 -18.27 13.03 -10.13
CA SER A 250 -19.23 13.80 -10.93
C SER A 250 -20.40 14.36 -10.11
N THR A 251 -20.58 13.87 -8.88
CA THR A 251 -21.62 14.35 -7.95
C THR A 251 -21.20 15.59 -7.17
N PHE A 252 -19.95 16.02 -7.29
CA PHE A 252 -19.40 17.20 -6.61
C PHE A 252 -19.33 18.41 -7.54
N ASP A 253 -19.36 19.60 -6.96
CA ASP A 253 -19.07 20.84 -7.69
C ASP A 253 -17.67 20.75 -8.32
N LYS A 254 -17.60 21.05 -9.62
CA LYS A 254 -16.40 20.80 -10.44
C LYS A 254 -15.12 21.42 -9.89
N GLU A 255 -15.23 22.59 -9.25
CA GLU A 255 -14.10 23.31 -8.68
C GLU A 255 -13.55 22.65 -7.41
N GLU A 256 -14.42 22.04 -6.60
CA GLU A 256 -14.06 21.41 -5.34
C GLU A 256 -13.88 19.88 -5.45
N ALA A 257 -14.33 19.29 -6.57
CA ALA A 257 -14.41 17.84 -6.77
C ALA A 257 -13.10 17.11 -6.47
N VAL A 258 -11.97 17.62 -7.00
CA VAL A 258 -10.65 17.02 -6.79
C VAL A 258 -10.24 17.11 -5.32
N GLN A 259 -10.46 18.27 -4.67
CA GLN A 259 -10.12 18.49 -3.28
C GLN A 259 -10.94 17.56 -2.36
N LYS A 260 -12.26 17.51 -2.55
CA LYS A 260 -13.18 16.66 -1.77
C LYS A 260 -12.86 15.18 -1.93
N ALA A 261 -12.75 14.70 -3.17
CA ALA A 261 -12.44 13.29 -3.41
C ALA A 261 -11.06 12.89 -2.86
N THR A 262 -10.07 13.77 -2.91
CA THR A 262 -8.74 13.50 -2.34
C THR A 262 -8.78 13.47 -0.82
N GLN A 263 -9.55 14.37 -0.18
CA GLN A 263 -9.74 14.32 1.27
C GLN A 263 -10.47 13.04 1.70
N MET A 264 -11.49 12.58 0.95
CA MET A 264 -12.19 11.33 1.25
C MET A 264 -11.23 10.13 1.22
N GLN A 265 -10.34 10.05 0.21
CA GLN A 265 -9.31 9.00 0.15
C GLN A 265 -8.36 9.05 1.36
N CYS A 266 -7.97 10.26 1.77
CA CYS A 266 -7.10 10.44 2.93
C CYS A 266 -7.82 10.06 4.23
N SER A 267 -9.10 10.41 4.38
CA SER A 267 -9.92 10.08 5.54
C SER A 267 -10.14 8.57 5.67
N ALA A 268 -10.45 7.89 4.56
CA ALA A 268 -10.56 6.43 4.52
C ALA A 268 -9.27 5.74 4.99
N CYS A 269 -8.11 6.23 4.51
CA CYS A 269 -6.82 5.74 4.99
C CYS A 269 -6.64 6.00 6.50
N GLU A 270 -7.02 7.18 7.00
CA GLU A 270 -6.93 7.51 8.43
C GLU A 270 -7.79 6.58 9.28
N GLU A 271 -9.02 6.31 8.89
CA GLU A 271 -9.93 5.41 9.59
C GLU A 271 -9.35 4.01 9.72
N MET A 272 -8.79 3.48 8.64
CA MET A 272 -8.12 2.17 8.66
C MET A 272 -6.89 2.18 9.57
N VAL A 273 -6.08 3.25 9.53
CA VAL A 273 -4.90 3.40 10.39
C VAL A 273 -5.29 3.56 11.86
N ARG A 274 -6.39 4.24 12.17
CA ARG A 274 -6.90 4.34 13.54
C ARG A 274 -7.35 2.98 14.08
N ALA A 275 -8.03 2.20 13.24
CA ALA A 275 -8.52 0.87 13.62
C ALA A 275 -7.39 -0.16 13.79
N ARG A 276 -6.34 -0.08 12.98
CA ARG A 276 -5.23 -1.06 12.92
C ARG A 276 -3.88 -0.36 12.69
N PRO A 277 -3.41 0.42 13.67
CA PRO A 277 -2.22 1.26 13.49
C PRO A 277 -0.93 0.46 13.21
N GLU A 278 -0.85 -0.77 13.66
CA GLU A 278 0.31 -1.65 13.43
C GLU A 278 0.41 -2.17 11.99
N GLU A 279 -0.65 -2.06 11.19
CA GLU A 279 -0.66 -2.49 9.79
C GLU A 279 -0.16 -1.40 8.83
N TYR A 280 -0.07 -0.14 9.28
CA TYR A 280 0.35 0.97 8.43
C TYR A 280 1.87 1.07 8.34
N PHE A 281 2.37 1.49 7.15
CA PHE A 281 3.80 1.65 6.87
C PHE A 281 4.36 2.95 7.44
N TRP A 282 4.56 3.03 8.75
CA TRP A 282 5.06 4.21 9.46
C TRP A 282 6.49 4.60 9.13
N PHE A 283 7.21 3.88 8.29
CA PHE A 283 8.61 4.17 7.93
C PHE A 283 8.77 5.34 6.97
N HIS A 284 7.70 5.82 6.33
CA HIS A 284 7.70 7.00 5.48
C HIS A 284 7.40 8.26 6.31
N GLN A 285 8.08 9.39 6.00
CA GLN A 285 7.89 10.66 6.71
C GLN A 285 6.58 11.35 6.25
N ARG A 286 5.41 10.81 6.65
CA ARG A 286 4.09 11.23 6.16
C ARG A 286 3.80 12.72 6.38
N PHE A 287 4.20 13.28 7.51
CA PHE A 287 3.91 14.66 7.91
C PHE A 287 5.03 15.65 7.58
N LYS A 288 6.11 15.22 6.93
CA LYS A 288 7.34 15.99 6.78
C LYS A 288 7.12 17.41 6.23
N ARG A 289 6.19 17.61 5.30
CA ARG A 289 6.05 18.90 4.60
C ARG A 289 5.67 20.05 5.50
N PHE A 290 4.88 19.78 6.53
CA PHE A 290 4.43 20.78 7.49
C PHE A 290 5.11 20.64 8.86
N TYR A 291 5.71 19.48 9.15
CA TYR A 291 6.30 19.14 10.44
C TYR A 291 7.75 18.65 10.30
N GLU A 292 8.53 19.27 9.40
CA GLU A 292 9.91 18.84 9.14
C GLU A 292 10.81 18.87 10.38
N LYS A 293 10.60 19.86 11.27
CA LYS A 293 11.40 20.00 12.50
C LYS A 293 11.31 18.78 13.40
N GLU A 294 10.14 18.13 13.45
CA GLU A 294 9.89 16.92 14.27
C GLU A 294 10.71 15.69 13.81
N TYR A 295 11.18 15.68 12.57
CA TYR A 295 12.00 14.59 12.01
C TYR A 295 13.51 14.82 12.11
N LYS A 296 13.95 15.98 12.62
CA LYS A 296 15.37 16.26 12.85
C LYS A 296 15.82 15.54 14.12
N CYS A 297 16.91 14.73 14.00
CA CYS A 297 17.55 14.06 15.13
C CYS A 297 18.62 14.98 15.72
#